data_3e740c7a5af1a1bdb8335b3c61aa9809
#
_entry.id   3e740c7a5af1a1bdb8335b3c61aa9809
#
_cell.length_a   1.000
_cell.length_b   1.000
_cell.length_c   1.000
_cell.angle_alpha   90.00
_cell.angle_beta   90.00
_cell.angle_gamma   90.00
#
_symmetry.space_group_name_H-M   'P 1'
#
loop_
_entity.id
_entity.type
_entity.pdbx_description
1 polymer ?
#
loop_
_entity_poly.entity_id
_entity_poly.type
_entity_poly.pdbx_seq_one_letter_code
_entity_poly.pdbx_strand_id
1 'polypeptide(L)'
;FPRNVNLKLWSYEASERMRGSGQYMVIGDEVTSWKGAGMNFKESWESIIQPCITTRWSEQNAERYGANPGRALIISTPKGYDYFWELYNRQDVDDDWKSFHYTYHDSPYLDETEIERVKTTLDPIKFAREYEASFEDSGNNVFYMFNRKKHIDNSLPDFEEEEDVHCAIDFNVGIQATTVFAVRGGQMHILAESIGHPDTETLAQSLVAKYKGHKIIGYPDPAGKARKTSAAVGVTDFSILLSHGIQLRSHNKAPPIVDSVAAVNKKLENAKGTIDIYVHPRCTNVIQSMERTIWVDGNPNTATICKKDGVEHFSDGIRYAVEYLWPVRAGTKVTKRGFGF
;
A
#
# COMPACT_ATOMS: atom_id res chain seq x y z
N PHE A 1 36.44 18.26 18.25
CA PHE A 1 35.44 17.32 18.78
C PHE A 1 35.73 17.09 20.25
N PRO A 2 34.77 17.16 21.19
CA PRO A 2 34.96 16.77 22.55
C PRO A 2 35.42 15.30 22.59
N ARG A 3 36.42 14.98 23.39
CA ARG A 3 37.12 13.67 23.39
C ARG A 3 36.25 12.46 23.80
N ASN A 4 35.00 12.66 24.23
CA ASN A 4 34.10 11.57 24.64
C ASN A 4 32.67 11.87 24.15
N VAL A 5 32.32 11.34 22.99
CA VAL A 5 30.96 11.31 22.49
C VAL A 5 30.38 9.90 22.69
N ASN A 6 29.34 9.80 23.50
CA ASN A 6 28.60 8.55 23.65
C ASN A 6 27.45 8.50 22.63
N LEU A 7 27.52 7.58 21.68
CA LEU A 7 26.43 7.29 20.76
C LEU A 7 25.56 6.18 21.37
N LYS A 8 24.27 6.45 21.50
CA LYS A 8 23.26 5.45 21.91
C LYS A 8 22.29 5.23 20.77
N LEU A 9 22.07 3.97 20.43
CA LEU A 9 21.07 3.56 19.44
C LEU A 9 19.84 3.03 20.18
N TRP A 10 18.69 3.51 19.77
CA TRP A 10 17.39 3.13 20.33
C TRP A 10 16.47 2.68 19.18
N SER A 11 15.72 1.60 19.39
CA SER A 11 14.54 1.38 18.57
C SER A 11 13.43 2.35 19.00
N TYR A 12 12.50 2.64 18.11
CA TYR A 12 11.38 3.52 18.44
C TYR A 12 10.58 3.02 19.66
N GLU A 13 10.34 1.73 19.77
CA GLU A 13 9.64 1.11 20.89
C GLU A 13 10.37 1.27 22.22
N ALA A 14 11.69 1.51 22.17
CA ALA A 14 12.52 1.74 23.35
C ALA A 14 12.69 3.23 23.69
N SER A 15 12.06 4.15 22.97
CA SER A 15 12.17 5.60 23.15
C SER A 15 11.84 6.05 24.57
N GLU A 16 10.91 5.39 25.26
CA GLU A 16 10.58 5.65 26.66
C GLU A 16 11.81 5.59 27.60
N ARG A 17 12.83 4.81 27.26
CA ARG A 17 14.07 4.72 28.05
C ARG A 17 14.94 5.98 27.97
N MET A 18 14.61 6.91 27.08
CA MET A 18 15.26 8.21 27.01
C MET A 18 14.83 9.15 28.14
N ARG A 19 13.64 8.93 28.72
CA ARG A 19 13.12 9.78 29.80
C ARG A 19 14.12 9.95 30.92
N GLY A 20 14.25 11.19 31.41
CA GLY A 20 15.18 11.54 32.49
C GLY A 20 16.67 11.57 32.10
N SER A 21 17.00 11.27 30.83
CA SER A 21 18.36 11.41 30.33
C SER A 21 18.46 12.61 29.41
N GLY A 22 19.22 13.66 29.81
CA GLY A 22 19.47 14.79 28.92
C GLY A 22 20.31 14.37 27.71
N GLN A 23 19.87 14.71 26.51
CA GLN A 23 20.56 14.42 25.25
C GLN A 23 21.10 15.72 24.62
N TYR A 24 22.32 15.66 24.09
CA TYR A 24 22.88 16.78 23.34
C TYR A 24 22.32 16.89 21.94
N MET A 25 22.13 15.76 21.30
CA MET A 25 21.53 15.66 19.96
C MET A 25 20.74 14.37 19.86
N VAL A 26 19.57 14.45 19.22
CA VAL A 26 18.75 13.29 18.84
C VAL A 26 18.61 13.29 17.32
N ILE A 27 18.83 12.13 16.72
CA ILE A 27 18.58 11.89 15.31
C ILE A 27 17.40 10.90 15.23
N GLY A 28 16.26 11.34 14.70
CA GLY A 28 15.11 10.50 14.39
C GLY A 28 15.12 10.16 12.92
N ASP A 29 15.23 8.88 12.60
CA ASP A 29 15.24 8.38 11.23
C ASP A 29 13.91 7.67 10.93
N GLU A 30 13.38 7.86 9.73
CA GLU A 30 12.08 7.31 9.28
C GLU A 30 10.91 7.59 10.23
N VAL A 31 10.84 8.80 10.77
CA VAL A 31 9.91 9.16 11.86
C VAL A 31 8.43 9.00 11.49
N THR A 32 8.06 9.17 10.21
CA THR A 32 6.69 8.95 9.72
C THR A 32 6.27 7.47 9.78
N SER A 33 7.24 6.57 9.94
CA SER A 33 7.01 5.13 10.09
C SER A 33 6.91 4.69 11.56
N TRP A 34 7.14 5.59 12.51
CA TRP A 34 7.11 5.26 13.94
C TRP A 34 5.68 4.98 14.41
N LYS A 35 5.40 3.70 14.67
CA LYS A 35 4.12 3.20 15.17
C LYS A 35 4.37 2.05 16.13
N GLY A 36 3.75 2.07 17.28
CA GLY A 36 3.84 0.99 18.26
C GLY A 36 3.73 1.50 19.69
N ALA A 37 3.57 0.58 20.64
CA ALA A 37 3.48 0.85 22.08
C ALA A 37 2.44 1.92 22.49
N GLY A 38 1.42 2.16 21.64
CA GLY A 38 0.36 3.15 21.93
C GLY A 38 0.76 4.60 21.68
N MET A 39 1.94 4.86 21.09
CA MET A 39 2.40 6.22 20.75
C MET A 39 2.68 6.34 19.25
N ASN A 40 2.57 7.56 18.74
CA ASN A 40 2.99 7.97 17.41
C ASN A 40 4.19 8.94 17.50
N PHE A 41 4.71 9.35 16.35
CA PHE A 41 5.85 10.27 16.32
C PHE A 41 5.57 11.60 17.07
N LYS A 42 4.38 12.19 16.92
CA LYS A 42 4.01 13.44 17.60
C LYS A 42 4.13 13.30 19.12
N GLU A 43 3.52 12.27 19.67
CA GLU A 43 3.56 12.00 21.11
C GLU A 43 4.97 11.74 21.61
N SER A 44 5.76 10.99 20.84
CA SER A 44 7.16 10.71 21.18
C SER A 44 8.01 11.98 21.15
N TRP A 45 7.77 12.83 20.15
CA TRP A 45 8.45 14.13 20.05
C TRP A 45 8.13 15.03 21.24
N GLU A 46 6.84 15.30 21.45
CA GLU A 46 6.38 16.26 22.45
C GLU A 46 6.64 15.79 23.90
N SER A 47 6.47 14.49 24.17
CA SER A 47 6.50 13.96 25.53
C SER A 47 7.84 13.35 25.95
N ILE A 48 8.72 13.01 25.01
CA ILE A 48 9.98 12.33 25.29
C ILE A 48 11.17 13.09 24.73
N ILE A 49 11.22 13.25 23.40
CA ILE A 49 12.45 13.73 22.72
C ILE A 49 12.71 15.19 23.05
N GLN A 50 11.71 16.06 22.82
CA GLN A 50 11.84 17.48 23.08
C GLN A 50 12.21 17.78 24.55
N PRO A 51 11.58 17.19 25.58
CA PRO A 51 12.04 17.34 26.97
C PRO A 51 13.48 16.86 27.20
N CYS A 52 13.92 15.77 26.57
CA CYS A 52 15.26 15.24 26.75
C CYS A 52 16.34 16.17 26.17
N ILE A 53 16.07 16.90 25.10
CA ILE A 53 17.02 17.87 24.54
C ILE A 53 16.99 19.21 25.28
N THR A 54 15.82 19.65 25.78
CA THR A 54 15.67 20.92 26.52
C THR A 54 16.24 20.88 27.93
N THR A 55 16.22 19.73 28.62
CA THR A 55 16.72 19.58 29.98
C THR A 55 18.24 19.80 30.12
N ARG A 56 18.98 19.87 29.01
CA ARG A 56 20.42 20.12 29.02
C ARG A 56 20.82 21.59 28.92
N TRP A 57 19.84 22.48 28.78
CA TRP A 57 20.15 23.89 28.71
C TRP A 57 20.55 24.42 30.10
N SER A 58 21.75 25.00 30.22
CA SER A 58 22.22 25.77 31.35
C SER A 58 23.28 26.75 30.87
N GLU A 59 23.53 27.86 31.60
CA GLU A 59 24.55 28.82 31.25
C GLU A 59 25.95 28.13 31.11
N GLN A 60 26.28 27.20 31.99
CA GLN A 60 27.53 26.45 31.92
C GLN A 60 27.60 25.56 30.67
N ASN A 61 26.47 25.00 30.21
CA ASN A 61 26.43 24.24 29.00
C ASN A 61 26.48 25.13 27.76
N ALA A 62 25.90 26.34 27.84
CA ALA A 62 25.97 27.32 26.77
C ALA A 62 27.38 27.82 26.52
N GLU A 63 28.16 28.04 27.55
CA GLU A 63 29.60 28.38 27.46
C GLU A 63 30.43 27.25 26.85
N ARG A 64 30.11 26.00 27.19
CA ARG A 64 30.90 24.83 26.78
C ARG A 64 30.54 24.29 25.39
N TYR A 65 29.28 24.38 24.99
CA TYR A 65 28.75 23.73 23.82
C TYR A 65 28.00 24.68 22.84
N GLY A 66 27.98 25.98 23.15
CA GLY A 66 27.23 27.01 22.44
C GLY A 66 25.86 27.26 23.05
N ALA A 67 25.22 28.37 22.63
CA ALA A 67 24.03 28.91 23.26
C ALA A 67 22.79 27.96 23.21
N ASN A 68 22.81 26.97 22.34
CA ASN A 68 21.68 26.02 22.17
C ASN A 68 22.19 24.58 22.13
N PRO A 69 22.46 23.96 23.31
CA PRO A 69 23.10 22.66 23.38
C PRO A 69 22.21 21.49 22.94
N GLY A 70 20.90 21.60 22.98
CA GLY A 70 19.97 20.56 22.57
C GLY A 70 19.59 20.69 21.10
N ARG A 71 19.83 19.66 20.31
CA ARG A 71 19.51 19.65 18.87
C ARG A 71 18.77 18.39 18.48
N ALA A 72 17.95 18.51 17.44
CA ALA A 72 17.34 17.36 16.79
C ALA A 72 17.56 17.43 15.28
N LEU A 73 17.78 16.28 14.67
CA LEU A 73 17.73 16.06 13.24
C LEU A 73 16.62 15.03 12.98
N ILE A 74 15.62 15.42 12.25
CA ILE A 74 14.45 14.60 11.95
C ILE A 74 14.48 14.29 10.46
N ILE A 75 14.54 13.01 10.13
CA ILE A 75 14.67 12.53 8.75
C ILE A 75 13.51 11.59 8.45
N SER A 76 12.85 11.77 7.35
CA SER A 76 11.81 10.84 6.88
C SER A 76 11.39 11.08 5.44
N THR A 77 10.81 10.05 4.83
CA THR A 77 10.00 10.19 3.64
C THR A 77 8.61 10.74 4.02
N PRO A 78 8.07 11.75 3.32
CA PRO A 78 6.73 12.27 3.59
C PRO A 78 5.64 11.20 3.46
N LYS A 79 4.58 11.29 4.27
CA LYS A 79 3.40 10.41 4.19
C LYS A 79 2.08 11.20 4.21
N GLY A 80 2.03 12.30 3.45
CA GLY A 80 0.91 13.22 3.43
C GLY A 80 1.09 14.39 4.40
N TYR A 81 0.01 15.10 4.69
CA TYR A 81 -0.02 16.29 5.53
C TYR A 81 -0.16 15.93 7.02
N ASP A 82 0.81 15.14 7.52
CA ASP A 82 0.87 14.68 8.91
C ASP A 82 1.70 15.63 9.81
N TYR A 83 2.01 15.18 11.05
CA TYR A 83 2.82 15.97 11.98
C TYR A 83 4.24 16.23 11.46
N PHE A 84 4.79 15.39 10.62
CA PHE A 84 6.09 15.64 9.98
C PHE A 84 6.01 16.82 9.00
N TRP A 85 4.88 16.97 8.29
CA TRP A 85 4.61 18.13 7.45
C TRP A 85 4.47 19.41 8.30
N GLU A 86 3.82 19.35 9.48
CA GLU A 86 3.74 20.49 10.40
C GLU A 86 5.14 20.93 10.82
N LEU A 87 6.02 20.00 11.17
CA LEU A 87 7.40 20.29 11.54
C LEU A 87 8.22 20.82 10.36
N TYR A 88 8.00 20.31 9.16
CA TYR A 88 8.67 20.77 7.94
C TYR A 88 8.40 22.27 7.69
N ASN A 89 7.16 22.71 7.88
CA ASN A 89 6.77 24.12 7.69
C ASN A 89 7.04 25.00 8.91
N ARG A 90 7.51 24.46 10.02
CA ARG A 90 7.75 25.21 11.26
C ARG A 90 8.83 26.27 11.10
N GLN A 91 9.76 26.10 10.19
CA GLN A 91 10.77 27.11 9.84
C GLN A 91 10.17 28.47 9.41
N ASP A 92 8.90 28.49 8.96
CA ASP A 92 8.25 29.71 8.49
C ASP A 92 7.79 30.62 9.65
N VAL A 93 7.78 30.08 10.88
CA VAL A 93 7.29 30.74 12.09
C VAL A 93 8.23 30.64 13.29
N ASP A 94 9.32 29.91 13.18
CA ASP A 94 10.27 29.61 14.28
C ASP A 94 11.71 29.55 13.74
N ASP A 95 12.52 30.54 14.05
CA ASP A 95 13.89 30.70 13.56
C ASP A 95 14.85 29.60 14.07
N ASP A 96 14.48 28.86 15.13
CA ASP A 96 15.22 27.71 15.63
C ASP A 96 15.04 26.47 14.75
N TRP A 97 14.13 26.51 13.77
CA TRP A 97 13.87 25.40 12.86
C TRP A 97 14.42 25.67 11.47
N LYS A 98 14.95 24.63 10.85
CA LYS A 98 15.35 24.66 9.46
C LYS A 98 15.00 23.35 8.79
N SER A 99 14.32 23.42 7.66
CA SER A 99 13.91 22.29 6.85
C SER A 99 14.77 22.16 5.60
N PHE A 100 14.98 20.91 5.19
CA PHE A 100 15.71 20.56 3.99
C PHE A 100 14.85 19.62 3.17
N HIS A 101 14.89 19.78 1.86
CA HIS A 101 14.16 18.93 0.92
C HIS A 101 15.16 18.39 -0.10
N TYR A 102 15.20 17.08 -0.23
CA TYR A 102 16.06 16.38 -1.18
C TYR A 102 15.24 15.40 -1.99
N THR A 103 15.52 15.36 -3.28
CA THR A 103 14.90 14.46 -4.25
C THR A 103 15.93 13.50 -4.81
N TYR A 104 15.49 12.55 -5.64
CA TYR A 104 16.44 11.68 -6.36
C TYR A 104 17.39 12.44 -7.30
N HIS A 105 17.00 13.63 -7.76
CA HIS A 105 17.84 14.50 -8.59
C HIS A 105 19.07 15.06 -7.84
N ASP A 106 18.98 15.16 -6.51
CA ASP A 106 20.07 15.67 -5.67
C ASP A 106 21.11 14.60 -5.34
N SER A 107 20.84 13.33 -5.69
CA SER A 107 21.72 12.21 -5.42
C SER A 107 22.65 11.92 -6.61
N PRO A 108 23.97 12.10 -6.48
CA PRO A 108 24.91 11.79 -7.56
C PRO A 108 25.13 10.27 -7.76
N TYR A 109 24.50 9.42 -6.94
CA TYR A 109 24.71 7.98 -6.94
C TYR A 109 23.57 7.19 -7.57
N LEU A 110 22.46 7.85 -7.92
CA LEU A 110 21.31 7.19 -8.55
C LEU A 110 21.47 7.19 -10.06
N ASP A 111 21.32 6.01 -10.66
CA ASP A 111 21.35 5.81 -12.10
C ASP A 111 19.97 6.19 -12.69
N GLU A 112 19.97 7.02 -13.74
CA GLU A 112 18.76 7.40 -14.46
C GLU A 112 17.99 6.18 -15.00
N THR A 113 18.72 5.15 -15.46
CA THR A 113 18.10 3.92 -15.97
C THR A 113 17.31 3.21 -14.88
N GLU A 114 17.84 3.20 -13.65
CA GLU A 114 17.15 2.61 -12.49
C GLU A 114 15.90 3.44 -12.11
N ILE A 115 16.00 4.77 -12.14
CA ILE A 115 14.84 5.65 -11.91
C ILE A 115 13.75 5.39 -12.95
N GLU A 116 14.11 5.29 -14.23
CA GLU A 116 13.16 4.98 -15.29
C GLU A 116 12.51 3.60 -15.10
N ARG A 117 13.27 2.63 -14.60
CA ARG A 117 12.73 1.31 -14.23
C ARG A 117 11.75 1.41 -13.08
N VAL A 118 12.08 2.17 -12.04
CA VAL A 118 11.21 2.37 -10.87
C VAL A 118 9.90 3.03 -11.26
N LYS A 119 9.91 4.03 -12.14
CA LYS A 119 8.69 4.68 -12.67
C LYS A 119 7.72 3.69 -13.32
N THR A 120 8.21 2.55 -13.85
CA THR A 120 7.32 1.50 -14.36
C THR A 120 6.69 0.64 -13.26
N THR A 121 7.23 0.70 -12.05
CA THR A 121 6.85 -0.19 -10.94
C THR A 121 6.06 0.50 -9.84
N LEU A 122 6.03 1.81 -9.81
CA LEU A 122 5.28 2.60 -8.85
C LEU A 122 4.18 3.40 -9.54
N ASP A 123 3.12 3.71 -8.82
CA ASP A 123 2.17 4.74 -9.22
C ASP A 123 2.76 6.15 -9.02
N PRO A 124 2.20 7.20 -9.68
CA PRO A 124 2.75 8.55 -9.62
C PRO A 124 2.87 9.12 -8.22
N ILE A 125 1.85 8.94 -7.36
CA ILE A 125 1.85 9.50 -6.00
C ILE A 125 2.92 8.83 -5.14
N LYS A 126 3.02 7.51 -5.24
CA LYS A 126 4.06 6.77 -4.52
C LYS A 126 5.45 7.12 -5.04
N PHE A 127 5.62 7.29 -6.35
CA PHE A 127 6.90 7.74 -6.92
C PHE A 127 7.26 9.15 -6.42
N ALA A 128 6.34 10.11 -6.49
CA ALA A 128 6.56 11.47 -6.01
C ALA A 128 6.93 11.49 -4.52
N ARG A 129 6.27 10.66 -3.70
CA ARG A 129 6.56 10.54 -2.27
C ARG A 129 7.94 9.96 -1.97
N GLU A 130 8.29 8.83 -2.57
CA GLU A 130 9.51 8.08 -2.23
C GLU A 130 10.77 8.63 -2.90
N TYR A 131 10.65 9.26 -4.09
CA TYR A 131 11.77 9.73 -4.89
C TYR A 131 11.85 11.25 -5.03
N GLU A 132 10.72 11.96 -4.89
CA GLU A 132 10.66 13.41 -4.99
C GLU A 132 10.33 14.09 -3.65
N ALA A 133 10.23 13.30 -2.56
CA ALA A 133 9.89 13.76 -1.21
C ALA A 133 8.62 14.63 -1.18
N SER A 134 7.62 14.33 -2.03
CA SER A 134 6.35 15.05 -2.11
C SER A 134 5.45 14.74 -0.92
N PHE A 135 4.81 15.77 -0.37
CA PHE A 135 3.76 15.65 0.66
C PHE A 135 2.38 15.37 0.07
N GLU A 136 2.27 15.11 -1.23
CA GLU A 136 0.98 14.77 -1.83
C GLU A 136 0.31 13.59 -1.12
N ASP A 137 -1.01 13.74 -0.88
CA ASP A 137 -1.83 12.72 -0.25
C ASP A 137 -2.73 12.05 -1.28
N SER A 138 -2.87 10.74 -1.16
CA SER A 138 -3.80 9.94 -1.96
C SER A 138 -5.27 10.13 -1.56
N GLY A 139 -5.55 10.94 -0.55
CA GLY A 139 -6.87 11.08 0.04
C GLY A 139 -7.35 9.81 0.76
N ASN A 140 -8.67 9.72 0.98
CA ASN A 140 -9.27 8.59 1.70
C ASN A 140 -9.48 7.35 0.82
N ASN A 141 -9.39 7.50 -0.51
CA ASN A 141 -9.64 6.41 -1.44
C ASN A 141 -8.53 5.36 -1.44
N VAL A 142 -8.92 4.10 -1.46
CA VAL A 142 -7.98 2.97 -1.58
C VAL A 142 -7.39 2.91 -2.99
N PHE A 143 -8.24 3.09 -4.01
CA PHE A 143 -7.85 3.05 -5.43
C PHE A 143 -7.82 4.45 -6.03
N TYR A 144 -6.97 5.31 -5.46
CA TYR A 144 -6.86 6.74 -5.78
C TYR A 144 -6.42 7.03 -7.21
N MET A 145 -5.82 6.06 -7.91
CA MET A 145 -5.47 6.20 -9.32
C MET A 145 -6.64 5.92 -10.27
N PHE A 146 -7.79 5.40 -9.76
CA PHE A 146 -8.94 5.14 -10.61
C PHE A 146 -9.59 6.44 -11.09
N ASN A 147 -9.76 6.57 -12.40
CA ASN A 147 -10.37 7.73 -13.04
C ASN A 147 -11.28 7.28 -14.19
N ARG A 148 -12.56 7.67 -14.16
CA ARG A 148 -13.55 7.24 -15.19
C ARG A 148 -13.11 7.56 -16.60
N LYS A 149 -12.51 8.74 -16.83
CA LYS A 149 -12.12 9.17 -18.18
C LYS A 149 -10.95 8.36 -18.75
N LYS A 150 -10.12 7.80 -17.87
CA LYS A 150 -8.94 7.03 -18.25
C LYS A 150 -9.19 5.53 -18.33
N HIS A 151 -10.07 5.01 -17.45
CA HIS A 151 -10.21 3.56 -17.25
C HIS A 151 -11.50 2.97 -17.78
N ILE A 152 -12.55 3.79 -18.01
CA ILE A 152 -13.78 3.27 -18.57
C ILE A 152 -13.70 3.37 -20.09
N ASP A 153 -13.79 2.20 -20.73
CA ASP A 153 -13.70 2.08 -22.18
C ASP A 153 -14.87 1.22 -22.74
N ASN A 154 -15.73 1.88 -23.52
CA ASN A 154 -16.86 1.23 -24.17
C ASN A 154 -16.47 0.45 -25.43
N SER A 155 -15.25 0.63 -25.94
CA SER A 155 -14.72 -0.05 -27.12
C SER A 155 -14.08 -1.40 -26.81
N LEU A 156 -14.01 -1.79 -25.53
CA LEU A 156 -13.44 -3.09 -25.15
C LEU A 156 -14.20 -4.24 -25.83
N PRO A 157 -13.52 -5.07 -26.64
CA PRO A 157 -14.16 -6.21 -27.28
C PRO A 157 -14.56 -7.26 -26.24
N ASP A 158 -15.66 -7.97 -26.51
CA ASP A 158 -16.05 -9.14 -25.73
C ASP A 158 -14.98 -10.25 -25.82
N PHE A 159 -15.15 -11.36 -25.08
CA PHE A 159 -14.24 -12.49 -25.13
C PHE A 159 -14.16 -13.08 -26.54
N GLU A 160 -12.94 -13.29 -27.00
CA GLU A 160 -12.66 -13.97 -28.25
C GLU A 160 -12.80 -15.48 -28.06
N GLU A 161 -13.07 -16.20 -29.17
CA GLU A 161 -13.14 -17.66 -29.15
C GLU A 161 -11.82 -18.25 -28.63
N GLU A 162 -11.90 -19.24 -27.72
CA GLU A 162 -10.76 -19.88 -27.05
C GLU A 162 -9.96 -18.98 -26.07
N GLU A 163 -10.34 -17.71 -25.87
CA GLU A 163 -9.70 -16.84 -24.89
C GLU A 163 -9.96 -17.34 -23.47
N ASP A 164 -8.94 -17.33 -22.59
CA ASP A 164 -9.08 -17.65 -21.17
C ASP A 164 -9.99 -16.59 -20.48
N VAL A 165 -11.01 -17.05 -19.78
CA VAL A 165 -11.87 -16.20 -18.94
C VAL A 165 -11.35 -16.18 -17.52
N HIS A 166 -10.97 -15.01 -17.04
CA HIS A 166 -10.43 -14.81 -15.71
C HIS A 166 -11.51 -14.27 -14.76
N CYS A 167 -11.59 -14.83 -13.56
CA CYS A 167 -12.58 -14.50 -12.54
C CYS A 167 -11.91 -14.14 -11.22
N ALA A 168 -11.99 -12.88 -10.80
CA ALA A 168 -11.57 -12.44 -9.48
C ALA A 168 -12.75 -12.60 -8.51
N ILE A 169 -12.63 -13.45 -7.50
CA ILE A 169 -13.74 -13.92 -6.67
C ILE A 169 -13.52 -13.52 -5.22
N ASP A 170 -14.48 -12.79 -4.66
CA ASP A 170 -14.57 -12.51 -3.23
C ASP A 170 -15.74 -13.28 -2.63
N PHE A 171 -15.44 -14.13 -1.62
CA PHE A 171 -16.43 -14.99 -0.98
C PHE A 171 -17.14 -14.28 0.18
N ASN A 172 -18.40 -13.93 -0.03
CA ASN A 172 -19.24 -13.38 1.02
C ASN A 172 -20.56 -14.13 1.11
N VAL A 173 -21.05 -14.31 2.33
CA VAL A 173 -22.34 -15.00 2.56
C VAL A 173 -23.47 -14.14 2.00
N GLY A 174 -24.21 -14.71 1.05
CA GLY A 174 -25.37 -14.05 0.41
C GLY A 174 -25.03 -13.08 -0.72
N ILE A 175 -23.77 -12.67 -0.88
CA ILE A 175 -23.30 -11.77 -1.95
C ILE A 175 -21.94 -12.27 -2.42
N GLN A 176 -21.94 -13.16 -3.41
CA GLN A 176 -20.71 -13.59 -4.06
C GLN A 176 -20.38 -12.54 -5.13
N ALA A 177 -19.31 -11.78 -4.95
CA ALA A 177 -18.87 -10.78 -5.91
C ALA A 177 -17.78 -11.35 -6.81
N THR A 178 -18.00 -11.31 -8.11
CA THR A 178 -17.02 -11.81 -9.08
C THR A 178 -16.82 -10.80 -10.20
N THR A 179 -15.57 -10.37 -10.37
CA THR A 179 -15.16 -9.57 -11.52
C THR A 179 -14.64 -10.49 -12.61
N VAL A 180 -15.18 -10.37 -13.81
CA VAL A 180 -14.81 -11.21 -14.96
C VAL A 180 -14.04 -10.38 -15.98
N PHE A 181 -12.85 -10.87 -16.36
CA PHE A 181 -11.91 -10.11 -17.17
C PHE A 181 -11.09 -10.97 -18.12
N ALA A 182 -10.58 -10.36 -19.17
CA ALA A 182 -9.56 -10.91 -20.05
C ALA A 182 -8.18 -10.32 -19.73
N VAL A 183 -7.11 -11.05 -20.03
CA VAL A 183 -5.73 -10.57 -19.94
C VAL A 183 -5.16 -10.48 -21.35
N ARG A 184 -5.02 -9.25 -21.86
CA ARG A 184 -4.58 -8.98 -23.24
C ARG A 184 -3.34 -8.09 -23.23
N GLY A 185 -2.25 -8.56 -23.79
CA GLY A 185 -1.02 -7.76 -23.85
C GLY A 185 -0.47 -7.30 -22.48
N GLY A 186 -0.77 -8.03 -21.39
CA GLY A 186 -0.39 -7.66 -20.02
C GLY A 186 -1.35 -6.68 -19.35
N GLN A 187 -2.43 -6.28 -20.02
CA GLN A 187 -3.52 -5.45 -19.50
C GLN A 187 -4.67 -6.32 -18.97
N MET A 188 -5.40 -5.79 -17.99
CA MET A 188 -6.65 -6.37 -17.49
C MET A 188 -7.84 -5.62 -18.11
N HIS A 189 -8.61 -6.33 -18.92
CA HIS A 189 -9.85 -5.81 -19.53
C HIS A 189 -11.05 -6.39 -18.77
N ILE A 190 -11.66 -5.63 -17.89
CA ILE A 190 -12.83 -6.05 -17.10
C ILE A 190 -14.07 -5.91 -17.97
N LEU A 191 -14.65 -7.06 -18.33
CA LEU A 191 -15.71 -7.15 -19.32
C LEU A 191 -17.08 -7.47 -18.74
N ALA A 192 -17.13 -8.10 -17.56
CA ALA A 192 -18.39 -8.44 -16.91
C ALA A 192 -18.21 -8.53 -15.39
N GLU A 193 -19.32 -8.54 -14.71
CA GLU A 193 -19.43 -8.76 -13.26
C GLU A 193 -20.56 -9.75 -12.98
N SER A 194 -20.45 -10.44 -11.84
CA SER A 194 -21.46 -11.38 -11.36
C SER A 194 -21.65 -11.17 -9.85
N ILE A 195 -22.90 -11.08 -9.42
CA ILE A 195 -23.28 -10.81 -8.04
C ILE A 195 -24.61 -11.51 -7.72
N GLY A 196 -24.87 -11.72 -6.43
CA GLY A 196 -26.18 -12.21 -5.97
C GLY A 196 -26.32 -13.72 -5.95
N HIS A 197 -25.22 -14.45 -6.04
CA HIS A 197 -25.23 -15.90 -5.87
C HIS A 197 -25.28 -16.22 -4.36
N PRO A 198 -26.22 -17.08 -3.90
CA PRO A 198 -26.36 -17.40 -2.49
C PRO A 198 -25.19 -18.21 -1.93
N ASP A 199 -24.49 -18.96 -2.80
CA ASP A 199 -23.41 -19.84 -2.44
C ASP A 199 -22.41 -20.04 -3.60
N THR A 200 -21.29 -20.68 -3.33
CA THR A 200 -20.21 -20.94 -4.28
C THR A 200 -20.62 -21.96 -5.34
N GLU A 201 -21.54 -22.86 -5.05
CA GLU A 201 -22.04 -23.85 -6.00
C GLU A 201 -22.81 -23.17 -7.13
N THR A 202 -23.77 -22.31 -6.79
CA THR A 202 -24.57 -21.56 -7.76
C THR A 202 -23.73 -20.57 -8.56
N LEU A 203 -22.71 -19.95 -7.94
CA LEU A 203 -21.74 -19.12 -8.65
C LEU A 203 -20.98 -19.95 -9.69
N ALA A 204 -20.42 -21.10 -9.31
CA ALA A 204 -19.65 -21.96 -10.21
C ALA A 204 -20.49 -22.41 -11.41
N GLN A 205 -21.71 -22.90 -11.16
CA GLN A 205 -22.65 -23.30 -12.21
C GLN A 205 -22.96 -22.16 -13.18
N SER A 206 -23.22 -20.96 -12.66
CA SER A 206 -23.49 -19.76 -13.47
C SER A 206 -22.30 -19.41 -14.37
N LEU A 207 -21.07 -19.40 -13.82
CA LEU A 207 -19.87 -19.08 -14.59
C LEU A 207 -19.63 -20.11 -15.71
N VAL A 208 -19.71 -21.41 -15.40
CA VAL A 208 -19.50 -22.48 -16.40
C VAL A 208 -20.58 -22.44 -17.50
N ALA A 209 -21.83 -22.18 -17.14
CA ALA A 209 -22.90 -22.07 -18.12
C ALA A 209 -22.72 -20.85 -19.05
N LYS A 210 -22.35 -19.69 -18.46
CA LYS A 210 -22.21 -18.42 -19.20
C LYS A 210 -20.99 -18.43 -20.14
N TYR A 211 -19.88 -19.02 -19.70
CA TYR A 211 -18.61 -19.03 -20.42
C TYR A 211 -18.28 -20.43 -20.98
N LYS A 212 -19.33 -21.11 -21.46
CA LYS A 212 -19.17 -22.43 -22.07
C LYS A 212 -18.22 -22.38 -23.27
N GLY A 213 -17.25 -23.26 -23.31
CA GLY A 213 -16.22 -23.33 -24.36
C GLY A 213 -14.92 -22.61 -24.00
N HIS A 214 -14.95 -21.75 -22.99
CA HIS A 214 -13.76 -21.08 -22.51
C HIS A 214 -13.14 -21.83 -21.33
N LYS A 215 -11.83 -21.71 -21.19
CA LYS A 215 -11.14 -22.09 -19.98
C LYS A 215 -11.32 -20.99 -18.91
N ILE A 216 -11.87 -21.37 -17.76
CA ILE A 216 -12.13 -20.44 -16.67
C ILE A 216 -11.02 -20.52 -15.63
N ILE A 217 -10.42 -19.38 -15.29
CA ILE A 217 -9.34 -19.25 -14.29
C ILE A 217 -9.83 -18.34 -13.16
N GLY A 218 -9.99 -18.90 -11.96
CA GLY A 218 -10.40 -18.18 -10.77
C GLY A 218 -9.22 -17.68 -9.93
N TYR A 219 -9.36 -16.45 -9.42
CA TYR A 219 -8.46 -15.82 -8.45
C TYR A 219 -9.25 -15.53 -7.17
N PRO A 220 -9.53 -16.57 -6.37
CA PRO A 220 -10.36 -16.41 -5.19
C PRO A 220 -9.57 -15.88 -4.00
N ASP A 221 -10.30 -15.27 -3.04
CA ASP A 221 -9.77 -15.00 -1.70
C ASP A 221 -9.15 -16.27 -1.10
N PRO A 222 -7.89 -16.24 -0.66
CA PRO A 222 -7.25 -17.38 0.01
C PRO A 222 -8.03 -17.93 1.21
N ALA A 223 -8.88 -17.13 1.86
CA ALA A 223 -9.72 -17.57 2.97
C ALA A 223 -10.72 -18.67 2.57
N GLY A 224 -11.10 -18.75 1.30
CA GLY A 224 -11.96 -19.83 0.77
C GLY A 224 -11.37 -21.24 0.83
N LYS A 225 -10.08 -21.39 1.17
CA LYS A 225 -9.44 -22.67 1.51
C LYS A 225 -9.87 -23.22 2.88
N ALA A 226 -10.38 -22.35 3.75
CA ALA A 226 -10.72 -22.72 5.11
C ALA A 226 -11.92 -23.68 5.14
N ARG A 227 -11.84 -24.69 6.00
CA ARG A 227 -12.92 -25.61 6.26
C ARG A 227 -14.01 -24.90 7.08
N LYS A 228 -15.26 -25.05 6.67
CA LYS A 228 -16.42 -24.62 7.45
C LYS A 228 -16.90 -25.80 8.28
N THR A 229 -17.14 -25.59 9.58
CA THR A 229 -17.62 -26.66 10.50
C THR A 229 -19.02 -27.16 10.12
N SER A 230 -19.81 -26.36 9.41
CA SER A 230 -21.14 -26.68 8.88
C SER A 230 -21.12 -27.44 7.55
N ALA A 231 -19.96 -27.59 6.92
CA ALA A 231 -19.84 -28.28 5.63
C ALA A 231 -19.34 -29.73 5.82
N ALA A 232 -19.68 -30.61 4.88
CA ALA A 232 -19.16 -31.97 4.84
C ALA A 232 -17.62 -31.98 4.81
N VAL A 233 -17.02 -33.07 5.28
CA VAL A 233 -15.55 -33.21 5.33
C VAL A 233 -14.97 -33.08 3.91
N GLY A 234 -14.03 -32.14 3.74
CA GLY A 234 -13.36 -31.89 2.46
C GLY A 234 -14.03 -30.86 1.57
N VAL A 235 -15.22 -30.34 1.94
CA VAL A 235 -15.91 -29.32 1.18
C VAL A 235 -15.40 -27.93 1.60
N THR A 236 -14.84 -27.20 0.65
CA THR A 236 -14.41 -25.80 0.77
C THR A 236 -14.85 -25.05 -0.48
N ASP A 237 -14.87 -23.72 -0.42
CA ASP A 237 -15.21 -22.92 -1.62
C ASP A 237 -14.28 -23.26 -2.79
N PHE A 238 -12.98 -23.53 -2.50
CA PHE A 238 -12.02 -23.97 -3.52
C PHE A 238 -12.37 -25.33 -4.10
N SER A 239 -12.75 -26.33 -3.28
CA SER A 239 -13.09 -27.66 -3.77
C SER A 239 -14.33 -27.64 -4.66
N ILE A 240 -15.30 -26.77 -4.36
CA ILE A 240 -16.50 -26.55 -5.18
C ILE A 240 -16.12 -25.99 -6.55
N LEU A 241 -15.35 -24.89 -6.60
CA LEU A 241 -14.93 -24.30 -7.88
C LEU A 241 -14.14 -25.31 -8.74
N LEU A 242 -13.21 -26.06 -8.11
CA LEU A 242 -12.43 -27.09 -8.79
C LEU A 242 -13.29 -28.23 -9.34
N SER A 243 -14.35 -28.66 -8.64
CA SER A 243 -15.25 -29.73 -9.09
C SER A 243 -16.05 -29.33 -10.33
N HIS A 244 -16.23 -28.02 -10.58
CA HIS A 244 -16.84 -27.47 -11.79
C HIS A 244 -15.83 -27.20 -12.92
N GLY A 245 -14.56 -27.60 -12.77
CA GLY A 245 -13.54 -27.42 -13.80
C GLY A 245 -12.90 -26.04 -13.83
N ILE A 246 -13.21 -25.15 -12.87
CA ILE A 246 -12.58 -23.83 -12.76
C ILE A 246 -11.15 -24.01 -12.22
N GLN A 247 -10.15 -23.56 -12.97
CA GLN A 247 -8.76 -23.61 -12.51
C GLN A 247 -8.49 -22.50 -11.52
N LEU A 248 -7.90 -22.79 -10.36
CA LEU A 248 -7.66 -21.80 -9.33
C LEU A 248 -6.20 -21.37 -9.26
N ARG A 249 -6.01 -20.07 -9.14
CA ARG A 249 -4.72 -19.42 -8.89
C ARG A 249 -4.86 -18.55 -7.66
N SER A 250 -4.19 -18.91 -6.58
CA SER A 250 -4.26 -18.19 -5.32
C SER A 250 -2.99 -18.42 -4.50
N HIS A 251 -2.57 -17.42 -3.78
CA HIS A 251 -1.53 -17.55 -2.76
C HIS A 251 -1.95 -18.47 -1.61
N ASN A 252 -0.99 -18.93 -0.83
CA ASN A 252 -1.29 -19.74 0.37
C ASN A 252 -1.93 -18.90 1.49
N LYS A 253 -1.61 -17.60 1.53
CA LYS A 253 -2.17 -16.61 2.46
C LYS A 253 -2.53 -15.37 1.67
N ALA A 254 -3.51 -14.61 2.16
CA ALA A 254 -3.82 -13.30 1.60
C ALA A 254 -2.58 -12.40 1.65
N PRO A 255 -2.25 -11.70 0.55
CA PRO A 255 -1.17 -10.74 0.53
C PRO A 255 -1.48 -9.57 1.49
N PRO A 256 -0.45 -8.87 2.00
CA PRO A 256 -0.67 -7.64 2.75
C PRO A 256 -1.55 -6.67 1.94
N ILE A 257 -2.52 -6.04 2.62
CA ILE A 257 -3.46 -5.12 1.96
C ILE A 257 -2.72 -4.01 1.23
N VAL A 258 -1.71 -3.41 1.88
CA VAL A 258 -0.90 -2.32 1.31
C VAL A 258 -0.22 -2.73 0.00
N ASP A 259 0.33 -3.95 -0.06
CA ASP A 259 1.05 -4.44 -1.25
C ASP A 259 0.07 -4.71 -2.41
N SER A 260 -1.06 -5.34 -2.13
CA SER A 260 -2.08 -5.63 -3.14
C SER A 260 -2.77 -4.36 -3.65
N VAL A 261 -3.01 -3.37 -2.79
CA VAL A 261 -3.51 -2.05 -3.19
C VAL A 261 -2.50 -1.31 -4.05
N ALA A 262 -1.21 -1.33 -3.66
CA ALA A 262 -0.15 -0.73 -4.47
C ALA A 262 -0.04 -1.38 -5.86
N ALA A 263 -0.21 -2.71 -5.95
CA ALA A 263 -0.23 -3.40 -7.24
C ALA A 263 -1.38 -2.92 -8.14
N VAL A 264 -2.58 -2.72 -7.58
CA VAL A 264 -3.73 -2.21 -8.34
C VAL A 264 -3.50 -0.76 -8.78
N ASN A 265 -3.12 0.14 -7.86
CA ASN A 265 -2.90 1.55 -8.22
C ASN A 265 -1.81 1.72 -9.29
N LYS A 266 -0.73 0.94 -9.20
CA LYS A 266 0.32 0.87 -10.24
C LYS A 266 -0.24 0.42 -11.60
N LYS A 267 -1.17 -0.55 -11.63
CA LYS A 267 -1.79 -1.06 -12.86
C LYS A 267 -2.86 -0.12 -13.40
N LEU A 268 -3.50 0.64 -12.52
CA LEU A 268 -4.39 1.73 -12.94
C LEU A 268 -3.58 2.82 -13.67
N GLU A 269 -2.52 3.33 -13.07
CA GLU A 269 -1.60 4.24 -13.73
C GLU A 269 -0.23 4.18 -13.04
N ASN A 270 0.83 3.91 -13.78
CA ASN A 270 2.18 3.99 -13.25
C ASN A 270 2.78 5.39 -13.43
N ALA A 271 3.93 5.67 -12.82
CA ALA A 271 4.58 6.98 -12.89
C ALA A 271 5.06 7.38 -14.31
N LYS A 272 5.01 6.47 -15.27
CA LYS A 272 5.19 6.76 -16.70
C LYS A 272 3.88 7.09 -17.41
N GLY A 273 2.73 7.07 -16.72
CA GLY A 273 1.43 7.28 -17.30
C GLY A 273 0.86 6.06 -18.06
N THR A 274 1.45 4.87 -17.88
CA THR A 274 0.92 3.64 -18.51
C THR A 274 -0.27 3.15 -17.73
N ILE A 275 -1.37 2.84 -18.44
CA ILE A 275 -2.61 2.31 -17.93
C ILE A 275 -2.76 0.87 -18.40
N ASP A 276 -2.99 -0.04 -17.47
CA ASP A 276 -3.07 -1.47 -17.73
C ASP A 276 -4.37 -2.11 -17.18
N ILE A 277 -5.30 -1.31 -16.62
CA ILE A 277 -6.64 -1.78 -16.22
C ILE A 277 -7.68 -0.94 -16.92
N TYR A 278 -8.56 -1.61 -17.65
CA TYR A 278 -9.72 -0.99 -18.32
C TYR A 278 -11.00 -1.70 -17.90
N VAL A 279 -12.08 -0.95 -17.79
CA VAL A 279 -13.37 -1.43 -17.30
C VAL A 279 -14.46 -1.09 -18.33
N HIS A 280 -15.21 -2.09 -18.79
CA HIS A 280 -16.36 -1.84 -19.64
C HIS A 280 -17.47 -1.14 -18.82
N PRO A 281 -18.16 -0.11 -19.33
CA PRO A 281 -19.15 0.68 -18.60
C PRO A 281 -20.33 -0.14 -18.04
N ARG A 282 -20.60 -1.33 -18.56
CA ARG A 282 -21.62 -2.26 -18.01
C ARG A 282 -21.28 -2.82 -16.63
N CYS A 283 -19.99 -2.73 -16.20
CA CYS A 283 -19.52 -3.23 -14.91
C CYS A 283 -19.71 -2.15 -13.82
N THR A 284 -20.95 -1.79 -13.55
CA THR A 284 -21.30 -0.65 -12.69
C THR A 284 -20.92 -0.86 -11.24
N ASN A 285 -21.03 -2.09 -10.72
CA ASN A 285 -20.65 -2.41 -9.34
C ASN A 285 -19.11 -2.39 -9.17
N VAL A 286 -18.36 -2.89 -10.17
CA VAL A 286 -16.89 -2.78 -10.18
C VAL A 286 -16.48 -1.31 -10.16
N ILE A 287 -17.06 -0.47 -11.00
CA ILE A 287 -16.78 0.97 -11.07
C ILE A 287 -17.05 1.63 -9.71
N GLN A 288 -18.22 1.37 -9.11
CA GLN A 288 -18.57 1.90 -7.78
C GLN A 288 -17.60 1.42 -6.70
N SER A 289 -17.21 0.14 -6.74
CA SER A 289 -16.25 -0.44 -5.81
C SER A 289 -14.89 0.27 -5.90
N MET A 290 -14.38 0.51 -7.11
CA MET A 290 -13.11 1.22 -7.30
C MET A 290 -13.16 2.68 -6.84
N GLU A 291 -14.30 3.35 -6.96
CA GLU A 291 -14.46 4.76 -6.59
C GLU A 291 -14.73 4.98 -5.09
N ARG A 292 -15.44 4.05 -4.45
CA ARG A 292 -16.02 4.26 -3.12
C ARG A 292 -15.34 3.46 -2.02
N THR A 293 -14.41 2.57 -2.36
CA THR A 293 -13.63 1.85 -1.34
C THR A 293 -12.65 2.82 -0.67
N ILE A 294 -12.79 2.98 0.64
CA ILE A 294 -12.00 3.90 1.45
C ILE A 294 -11.26 3.19 2.57
N TRP A 295 -10.24 3.84 3.11
CA TRP A 295 -9.55 3.38 4.31
C TRP A 295 -10.43 3.58 5.56
N VAL A 296 -10.24 2.72 6.56
CA VAL A 296 -10.86 2.94 7.89
C VAL A 296 -10.39 4.28 8.44
N ASP A 297 -11.36 5.06 8.96
CA ASP A 297 -11.15 6.43 9.45
C ASP A 297 -10.49 7.38 8.43
N GLY A 298 -10.61 7.06 7.14
CA GLY A 298 -9.98 7.82 6.07
C GLY A 298 -8.44 7.82 6.13
N ASN A 299 -7.83 6.89 6.86
CA ASN A 299 -6.40 6.90 7.12
C ASN A 299 -5.69 5.71 6.43
N PRO A 300 -4.93 5.94 5.34
CA PRO A 300 -4.18 4.89 4.66
C PRO A 300 -3.18 4.17 5.57
N ASN A 301 -2.76 4.84 6.62
CA ASN A 301 -1.81 4.28 7.58
C ASN A 301 -2.39 3.17 8.46
N THR A 302 -3.72 3.03 8.53
CA THR A 302 -4.34 1.90 9.24
C THR A 302 -4.12 0.58 8.51
N ALA A 303 -3.81 0.64 7.21
CA ALA A 303 -3.71 -0.51 6.31
C ALA A 303 -4.95 -1.41 6.35
N THR A 304 -6.12 -0.83 6.67
CA THR A 304 -7.40 -1.53 6.82
C THR A 304 -8.45 -0.86 5.94
N ILE A 305 -9.07 -1.65 5.08
CA ILE A 305 -10.16 -1.19 4.20
C ILE A 305 -11.47 -1.12 4.99
N CYS A 306 -12.24 -0.05 4.82
CA CYS A 306 -13.56 0.10 5.42
C CYS A 306 -14.55 -0.86 4.75
N LYS A 307 -15.19 -1.71 5.55
CA LYS A 307 -16.16 -2.73 5.08
C LYS A 307 -17.60 -2.40 5.47
N LYS A 308 -17.89 -1.15 5.83
CA LYS A 308 -19.18 -0.76 6.39
C LYS A 308 -20.33 -0.89 5.39
N ASP A 309 -20.10 -0.60 4.13
CA ASP A 309 -21.15 -0.53 3.09
C ASP A 309 -21.10 -1.69 2.10
N GLY A 310 -20.16 -2.63 2.25
CA GLY A 310 -19.98 -3.78 1.35
C GLY A 310 -19.61 -3.42 -0.09
N VAL A 311 -19.15 -2.19 -0.31
CA VAL A 311 -18.76 -1.73 -1.67
C VAL A 311 -17.42 -2.30 -2.12
N GLU A 312 -16.61 -2.77 -1.19
CA GLU A 312 -15.23 -3.26 -1.42
C GLU A 312 -15.16 -4.63 -2.10
N HIS A 313 -16.23 -5.40 -2.11
CA HIS A 313 -16.20 -6.80 -2.54
C HIS A 313 -15.59 -7.03 -3.92
N PHE A 314 -15.96 -6.23 -4.92
CA PHE A 314 -15.40 -6.36 -6.26
C PHE A 314 -13.92 -5.95 -6.30
N SER A 315 -13.57 -4.88 -5.62
CA SER A 315 -12.18 -4.40 -5.56
C SER A 315 -11.29 -5.31 -4.73
N ASP A 316 -11.82 -5.99 -3.70
CA ASP A 316 -11.08 -7.02 -2.95
C ASP A 316 -10.74 -8.21 -3.86
N GLY A 317 -11.69 -8.69 -4.67
CA GLY A 317 -11.40 -9.70 -5.69
C GLY A 317 -10.32 -9.23 -6.68
N ILE A 318 -10.44 -8.01 -7.21
CA ILE A 318 -9.47 -7.44 -8.14
C ILE A 318 -8.07 -7.38 -7.50
N ARG A 319 -7.94 -6.99 -6.22
CA ARG A 319 -6.66 -6.98 -5.50
C ARG A 319 -5.97 -8.35 -5.52
N TYR A 320 -6.72 -9.43 -5.26
CA TYR A 320 -6.15 -10.77 -5.26
C TYR A 320 -5.69 -11.19 -6.66
N ALA A 321 -6.48 -10.88 -7.69
CA ALA A 321 -6.13 -11.21 -9.07
C ALA A 321 -4.91 -10.42 -9.56
N VAL A 322 -4.91 -9.09 -9.34
CA VAL A 322 -3.82 -8.21 -9.80
C VAL A 322 -2.52 -8.53 -9.08
N GLU A 323 -2.56 -8.73 -7.76
CA GLU A 323 -1.36 -9.05 -7.00
C GLU A 323 -0.79 -10.42 -7.39
N TYR A 324 -1.64 -11.40 -7.69
CA TYR A 324 -1.18 -12.70 -8.18
C TYR A 324 -0.53 -12.60 -9.57
N LEU A 325 -1.15 -11.88 -10.50
CA LEU A 325 -0.69 -11.77 -11.89
C LEU A 325 0.53 -10.85 -12.03
N TRP A 326 0.54 -9.75 -11.28
CA TRP A 326 1.54 -8.69 -11.37
C TRP A 326 2.00 -8.18 -9.99
N PRO A 327 2.61 -9.03 -9.17
CA PRO A 327 3.01 -8.65 -7.82
C PRO A 327 3.98 -7.47 -7.84
N VAL A 328 3.86 -6.61 -6.84
CA VAL A 328 4.91 -5.62 -6.57
C VAL A 328 6.11 -6.40 -6.03
N ARG A 329 7.16 -6.55 -6.83
CA ARG A 329 8.39 -7.17 -6.37
C ARG A 329 8.97 -6.29 -5.24
N ALA A 330 9.08 -6.84 -4.04
CA ALA A 330 9.92 -6.25 -3.01
C ALA A 330 11.29 -5.97 -3.64
N GLY A 331 11.78 -4.74 -3.50
CA GLY A 331 13.07 -4.32 -4.04
C GLY A 331 14.12 -5.38 -3.73
N THR A 332 14.95 -5.67 -4.69
CA THR A 332 16.02 -6.69 -4.60
C THR A 332 16.74 -6.49 -3.27
N LYS A 333 16.73 -7.49 -2.39
CA LYS A 333 17.57 -7.46 -1.18
C LYS A 333 19.00 -7.23 -1.65
N VAL A 334 19.52 -6.04 -1.37
CA VAL A 334 20.94 -5.77 -1.58
C VAL A 334 21.68 -6.77 -0.71
N THR A 335 22.24 -7.78 -1.34
CA THR A 335 23.15 -8.70 -0.68
C THR A 335 24.32 -7.85 -0.19
N LYS A 336 24.41 -7.64 1.12
CA LYS A 336 25.58 -7.04 1.73
C LYS A 336 26.79 -7.85 1.29
N ARG A 337 27.53 -7.38 0.31
CA ARG A 337 28.91 -7.79 0.13
C ARG A 337 29.63 -7.26 1.35
N GLY A 338 30.02 -8.14 2.25
CA GLY A 338 30.86 -7.79 3.37
C GLY A 338 32.14 -7.15 2.84
N PHE A 339 32.36 -5.91 3.21
CA PHE A 339 33.70 -5.36 3.16
C PHE A 339 34.45 -6.03 4.31
N GLY A 340 35.27 -7.05 3.95
CA GLY A 340 36.31 -7.50 4.86
C GLY A 340 37.36 -6.41 4.99
N PHE A 341 37.59 -6.01 6.24
CA PHE A 341 38.80 -5.34 6.67
C PHE A 341 39.72 -6.38 7.32
#